data_d8821abe4f492416df940b1073ae60c6
#
_entry.id   d8821abe4f492416df940b1073ae60c6
#
_cell.length_a   1.000
_cell.length_b   1.000
_cell.length_c   1.000
_cell.angle_alpha   90.00
_cell.angle_beta   90.00
_cell.angle_gamma   90.00
#
_symmetry.space_group_name_H-M   'P 1'
#
loop_
_entity.id
_entity.type
_entity.pdbx_description
1 polymer ?
#
loop_
_entity_poly.entity_id
_entity_poly.type
_entity_poly.pdbx_seq_one_letter_code
_entity_poly.pdbx_strand_id
1 'polypeptide(L)'
;MTTPMTSVLLIEDNPGDADLVRLRLVESHAHVKVNCVNRLADGLTALSLETPSVVLLDLNLPDSKGAETFRRLIAHSPNVPVVVLSGQDDDVLAMKAVHSGVQDYLLKNSLTSKHLERAIGYAVERQALTRALEIAQKQQLEFKNQFLSHVSHELRTPLTCIHQYVTLLLDGLAGPVAPDQSDHLKTILRSVNQLHAMIRDLLEATRAEGGKMRIEPRCISLAELAQQTIAMMQPTAREKGIGLEIGLDQRLPLVFADPDRVLEVMINLVDNAIKFTPQDGSVMLQACMVDSDPGSVYISVTDTGRGINPEAKALIFDRLYQDPEASDSSRSGLGLGLYICREIVRLHEGRIWVSSDPGRGSTFTFTLPIYSLAKLLTPAVTYQDQLRSAFSLVRVELTPLSSPPRGNWKETWQQCLEILRRCVYLDKDLVLPPMGASGAAETFFVVASTDLEQCGVMTTRIREQLEKLPDLKTKCTLAIMAAQIERTPPGPDESLEQQVRALADQTTAMIMASMERKHVNPGKNPQLVN
;
A
#
# COMPACT_ATOMS: atom_id res chain seq x y z
N MET A 1 21.60 -6.97 43.61
CA MET A 1 21.16 -6.56 42.29
C MET A 1 21.79 -5.21 42.02
N THR A 2 22.74 -5.13 41.07
CA THR A 2 23.36 -3.85 40.71
C THR A 2 22.32 -3.01 39.98
N THR A 3 21.93 -1.89 40.57
CA THR A 3 21.04 -0.90 39.92
C THR A 3 21.67 -0.50 38.58
N PRO A 4 20.94 -0.61 37.42
CA PRO A 4 21.50 -0.22 36.14
C PRO A 4 21.87 1.26 36.15
N MET A 5 23.03 1.59 35.59
CA MET A 5 23.51 2.97 35.51
C MET A 5 22.67 3.75 34.50
N THR A 6 21.99 4.81 34.97
CA THR A 6 21.12 5.65 34.12
C THR A 6 21.99 6.62 33.31
N SER A 7 21.94 6.56 31.99
CA SER A 7 22.64 7.48 31.09
C SER A 7 21.77 8.70 30.82
N VAL A 8 22.26 9.87 31.14
CA VAL A 8 21.56 11.16 30.96
C VAL A 8 22.30 12.01 29.95
N LEU A 9 21.63 12.47 28.90
CA LEU A 9 22.13 13.52 28.03
C LEU A 9 21.56 14.85 28.47
N LEU A 10 22.43 15.74 28.92
CA LEU A 10 22.08 17.12 29.29
C LEU A 10 22.43 18.05 28.14
N ILE A 11 21.43 18.76 27.60
CA ILE A 11 21.59 19.80 26.56
C ILE A 11 21.34 21.16 27.24
N GLU A 12 22.43 21.89 27.54
CA GLU A 12 22.43 23.10 28.32
C GLU A 12 23.61 23.97 27.91
N ASP A 13 23.38 25.21 27.52
CA ASP A 13 24.44 26.12 27.07
C ASP A 13 25.10 26.93 28.21
N ASN A 14 24.39 27.10 29.32
CA ASN A 14 24.91 27.80 30.49
C ASN A 14 25.75 26.85 31.37
N PRO A 15 27.09 27.04 31.49
CA PRO A 15 27.93 26.16 32.29
C PRO A 15 27.50 26.10 33.76
N GLY A 16 27.01 27.24 34.35
CA GLY A 16 26.55 27.28 35.74
C GLY A 16 25.31 26.42 35.97
N ASP A 17 24.35 26.46 35.05
CA ASP A 17 23.15 25.62 35.11
C ASP A 17 23.49 24.15 34.90
N ALA A 18 24.40 23.85 33.96
CA ALA A 18 24.89 22.49 33.72
C ALA A 18 25.56 21.90 34.97
N ASP A 19 26.42 22.67 35.62
CA ASP A 19 27.09 22.25 36.86
C ASP A 19 26.11 22.08 38.02
N LEU A 20 25.09 22.96 38.13
CA LEU A 20 24.02 22.82 39.08
C LEU A 20 23.25 21.49 38.90
N VAL A 21 22.85 21.18 37.70
CA VAL A 21 22.16 19.91 37.38
C VAL A 21 23.03 18.71 37.71
N ARG A 22 24.33 18.74 37.33
CA ARG A 22 25.28 17.68 37.70
C ARG A 22 25.43 17.51 39.19
N LEU A 23 25.58 18.62 39.97
CA LEU A 23 25.68 18.58 41.40
C LEU A 23 24.45 17.95 42.05
N ARG A 24 23.24 18.37 41.61
CA ARG A 24 21.96 17.81 42.08
C ARG A 24 21.83 16.31 41.80
N LEU A 25 22.32 15.84 40.65
CA LEU A 25 22.31 14.41 40.29
C LEU A 25 23.30 13.61 41.15
N VAL A 26 24.46 14.15 41.48
CA VAL A 26 25.42 13.53 42.40
C VAL A 26 24.88 13.48 43.82
N GLU A 27 24.24 14.54 44.31
CA GLU A 27 23.63 14.61 45.64
C GLU A 27 22.50 13.58 45.84
N SER A 28 21.81 13.18 44.76
CA SER A 28 20.74 12.20 44.82
C SER A 28 21.21 10.75 45.00
N HIS A 29 22.53 10.50 45.04
CA HIS A 29 23.14 9.16 45.12
C HIS A 29 22.69 8.22 43.99
N ALA A 30 22.11 8.74 42.94
CA ALA A 30 21.72 7.97 41.75
C ALA A 30 22.99 7.54 40.98
N HIS A 31 23.02 6.30 40.55
CA HIS A 31 24.08 5.82 39.61
C HIS A 31 23.81 6.37 38.20
N VAL A 32 24.20 7.65 38.01
CA VAL A 32 23.92 8.38 36.74
C VAL A 32 25.22 8.74 36.05
N LYS A 33 25.27 8.43 34.76
CA LYS A 33 26.32 8.93 33.85
C LYS A 33 25.75 10.12 33.07
N VAL A 34 26.31 11.30 33.25
CA VAL A 34 25.84 12.53 32.57
C VAL A 34 26.80 12.87 31.43
N ASN A 35 26.26 12.93 30.22
CA ASN A 35 26.93 13.53 29.06
C ASN A 35 26.31 14.93 28.84
N CYS A 36 27.11 15.97 28.71
CA CYS A 36 26.63 17.33 28.56
C CYS A 36 27.11 17.94 27.25
N VAL A 37 26.18 18.57 26.53
CA VAL A 37 26.43 19.31 25.29
C VAL A 37 25.76 20.67 25.37
N ASN A 38 26.26 21.66 24.64
CA ASN A 38 25.87 23.06 24.78
C ASN A 38 25.01 23.58 23.58
N ARG A 39 24.66 22.74 22.64
CA ARG A 39 23.83 23.05 21.47
C ARG A 39 22.88 21.90 21.14
N LEU A 40 21.74 22.23 20.58
CA LEU A 40 20.80 21.22 20.10
C LEU A 40 21.41 20.34 19.02
N ALA A 41 22.17 20.90 18.06
CA ALA A 41 22.83 20.15 17.00
C ALA A 41 23.79 19.09 17.53
N ASP A 42 24.56 19.41 18.58
CA ASP A 42 25.47 18.46 19.24
C ASP A 42 24.69 17.37 19.97
N GLY A 43 23.53 17.74 20.58
CA GLY A 43 22.60 16.81 21.22
C GLY A 43 22.01 15.81 20.22
N LEU A 44 21.56 16.26 19.06
CA LEU A 44 21.07 15.39 17.99
C LEU A 44 22.15 14.45 17.47
N THR A 45 23.39 14.95 17.35
CA THR A 45 24.54 14.11 16.96
C THR A 45 24.83 13.05 18.02
N ALA A 46 24.82 13.42 19.31
CA ALA A 46 25.03 12.48 20.41
C ALA A 46 23.93 11.39 20.44
N LEU A 47 22.68 11.74 20.19
CA LEU A 47 21.55 10.80 20.09
C LEU A 47 21.69 9.81 18.93
N SER A 48 22.35 10.20 17.85
CA SER A 48 22.64 9.31 16.71
C SER A 48 23.75 8.30 17.01
N LEU A 49 24.65 8.61 17.96
CA LEU A 49 25.77 7.76 18.34
C LEU A 49 25.46 6.82 19.50
N GLU A 50 24.77 7.32 20.53
CA GLU A 50 24.41 6.56 21.73
C GLU A 50 23.00 6.97 22.20
N THR A 51 22.16 5.98 22.55
CA THR A 51 20.80 6.23 23.06
C THR A 51 20.85 6.40 24.59
N PRO A 52 20.68 7.61 25.15
CA PRO A 52 20.62 7.81 26.59
C PRO A 52 19.32 7.29 27.17
N SER A 53 19.31 7.04 28.49
CA SER A 53 18.08 6.68 29.23
C SER A 53 17.07 7.82 29.26
N VAL A 54 17.54 9.08 29.30
CA VAL A 54 16.72 10.31 29.33
C VAL A 54 17.53 11.50 28.82
N VAL A 55 16.84 12.46 28.20
CA VAL A 55 17.38 13.76 27.83
C VAL A 55 16.84 14.82 28.78
N LEU A 56 17.74 15.60 29.38
CA LEU A 56 17.43 16.85 30.07
C LEU A 56 17.70 17.99 29.09
N LEU A 57 16.70 18.78 28.79
CA LEU A 57 16.74 19.75 27.69
C LEU A 57 16.44 21.16 28.17
N ASP A 58 17.39 22.08 28.01
CA ASP A 58 17.08 23.52 28.09
C ASP A 58 16.38 23.98 26.80
N LEU A 59 15.43 24.91 26.98
CA LEU A 59 14.66 25.48 25.86
C LEU A 59 15.34 26.69 25.22
N ASN A 60 16.33 27.31 25.86
CA ASN A 60 16.98 28.52 25.37
C ASN A 60 18.44 28.23 24.97
N LEU A 61 18.61 27.50 23.90
CA LEU A 61 19.92 27.16 23.36
C LEU A 61 20.38 28.18 22.30
N PRO A 62 21.69 28.27 22.01
CA PRO A 62 22.23 29.21 21.02
C PRO A 62 21.69 28.99 19.61
N ASP A 63 21.34 27.74 19.28
CA ASP A 63 20.89 27.28 17.94
C ASP A 63 19.41 26.92 17.88
N SER A 64 18.64 27.04 18.99
CA SER A 64 17.21 26.75 19.02
C SER A 64 16.53 27.35 20.26
N LYS A 65 15.27 27.80 20.15
CA LYS A 65 14.54 28.44 21.27
C LYS A 65 13.10 27.93 21.39
N GLY A 66 12.66 27.81 22.65
CA GLY A 66 11.26 27.53 23.02
C GLY A 66 10.73 26.21 22.48
N ALA A 67 9.52 26.24 21.95
CA ALA A 67 8.84 25.02 21.46
C ALA A 67 9.54 24.31 20.30
N GLU A 68 10.28 25.01 19.48
CA GLU A 68 11.01 24.44 18.37
C GLU A 68 12.10 23.46 18.86
N THR A 69 12.73 23.77 19.97
CA THR A 69 13.82 22.97 20.54
C THR A 69 13.37 21.53 20.88
N PHE A 70 12.28 21.37 21.63
CA PHE A 70 11.81 20.02 21.96
C PHE A 70 11.14 19.31 20.78
N ARG A 71 10.47 20.03 19.87
CA ARG A 71 9.88 19.42 18.66
C ARG A 71 10.93 18.78 17.76
N ARG A 72 12.04 19.48 17.50
CA ARG A 72 13.15 18.96 16.71
C ARG A 72 13.80 17.74 17.37
N LEU A 73 13.96 17.76 18.68
CA LEU A 73 14.54 16.65 19.42
C LEU A 73 13.63 15.41 19.41
N ILE A 74 12.32 15.58 19.68
CA ILE A 74 11.35 14.48 19.66
C ILE A 74 11.20 13.89 18.27
N ALA A 75 11.17 14.72 17.22
CA ALA A 75 11.11 14.25 15.83
C ALA A 75 12.34 13.42 15.45
N HIS A 76 13.52 13.76 15.96
CA HIS A 76 14.76 13.02 15.73
C HIS A 76 14.82 11.70 16.52
N SER A 77 14.38 11.71 17.76
CA SER A 77 14.48 10.57 18.68
C SER A 77 13.19 10.36 19.48
N PRO A 78 12.10 9.88 18.84
CA PRO A 78 10.78 9.77 19.47
C PRO A 78 10.75 8.75 20.63
N ASN A 79 11.76 7.89 20.68
CA ASN A 79 11.85 6.81 21.65
C ASN A 79 12.66 7.15 22.91
N VAL A 80 13.23 8.34 23.01
CA VAL A 80 14.00 8.76 24.19
C VAL A 80 13.15 9.73 25.00
N PRO A 81 12.95 9.48 26.31
CA PRO A 81 12.17 10.37 27.14
C PRO A 81 12.90 11.71 27.33
N VAL A 82 12.15 12.79 27.22
CA VAL A 82 12.66 14.16 27.34
C VAL A 82 12.04 14.82 28.55
N VAL A 83 12.87 15.38 29.45
CA VAL A 83 12.49 16.24 30.54
C VAL A 83 13.03 17.64 30.22
N VAL A 84 12.14 18.62 30.21
CA VAL A 84 12.50 20.00 29.89
C VAL A 84 12.92 20.72 31.18
N LEU A 85 14.02 21.47 31.12
CA LEU A 85 14.49 22.39 32.12
C LEU A 85 14.25 23.82 31.64
N SER A 86 13.56 24.66 32.44
CA SER A 86 13.27 26.04 32.04
C SER A 86 13.58 27.02 33.18
N GLY A 87 14.12 28.17 32.82
CA GLY A 87 14.33 29.27 33.73
C GLY A 87 13.08 30.16 33.94
N GLN A 88 12.06 30.00 33.16
CA GLN A 88 10.83 30.80 33.20
C GLN A 88 9.62 29.92 33.54
N ASP A 89 8.74 30.46 34.35
CA ASP A 89 7.46 29.86 34.71
C ASP A 89 6.43 30.25 33.63
N ASP A 90 6.35 29.45 32.56
CA ASP A 90 5.44 29.66 31.45
C ASP A 90 4.52 28.44 31.30
N ASP A 91 3.36 28.52 31.92
CA ASP A 91 2.34 27.47 31.91
C ASP A 91 1.90 27.10 30.49
N VAL A 92 1.87 28.05 29.56
CA VAL A 92 1.47 27.80 28.16
C VAL A 92 2.52 26.98 27.42
N LEU A 93 3.79 27.26 27.67
CA LEU A 93 4.90 26.52 27.09
C LEU A 93 5.01 25.12 27.71
N ALA A 94 4.81 25.00 29.01
CA ALA A 94 4.75 23.72 29.73
C ALA A 94 3.63 22.80 29.18
N MET A 95 2.42 23.32 28.99
CA MET A 95 1.29 22.59 28.39
C MET A 95 1.61 22.15 26.97
N LYS A 96 2.17 23.02 26.15
CA LYS A 96 2.58 22.69 24.79
C LYS A 96 3.65 21.60 24.75
N ALA A 97 4.61 21.63 25.66
CA ALA A 97 5.67 20.62 25.78
C ALA A 97 5.08 19.24 26.08
N VAL A 98 4.20 19.13 27.07
CA VAL A 98 3.53 17.88 27.46
C VAL A 98 2.68 17.33 26.30
N HIS A 99 1.87 18.18 25.63
CA HIS A 99 1.09 17.75 24.46
C HIS A 99 1.95 17.30 23.27
N SER A 100 3.20 17.75 23.21
CA SER A 100 4.15 17.36 22.16
C SER A 100 4.96 16.09 22.50
N GLY A 101 4.72 15.45 23.65
CA GLY A 101 5.38 14.20 24.05
C GLY A 101 6.55 14.36 25.02
N VAL A 102 6.80 15.55 25.55
CA VAL A 102 7.74 15.76 26.67
C VAL A 102 7.20 15.07 27.93
N GLN A 103 8.08 14.37 28.65
CA GLN A 103 7.67 13.56 29.82
C GLN A 103 7.43 14.38 31.05
N ASP A 104 8.22 15.44 31.25
CA ASP A 104 8.08 16.36 32.40
C ASP A 104 8.71 17.73 32.06
N TYR A 105 8.31 18.76 32.87
CA TYR A 105 8.77 20.14 32.75
C TYR A 105 9.19 20.66 34.13
N LEU A 106 10.45 20.99 34.32
CA LEU A 106 11.03 21.41 35.58
C LEU A 106 11.53 22.83 35.51
N LEU A 107 11.26 23.60 36.57
CA LEU A 107 11.79 24.95 36.74
C LEU A 107 13.18 24.93 37.36
N LYS A 108 14.19 25.53 36.72
CA LYS A 108 15.57 25.61 37.18
C LYS A 108 15.68 26.26 38.56
N ASN A 109 14.88 27.30 38.82
CA ASN A 109 14.90 28.07 40.08
C ASN A 109 14.43 27.27 41.31
N SER A 110 13.61 26.23 41.10
CA SER A 110 13.09 25.36 42.17
C SER A 110 13.66 23.95 42.11
N LEU A 111 14.74 23.73 41.33
CA LEU A 111 15.30 22.43 41.09
C LEU A 111 16.00 21.88 42.34
N THR A 112 15.46 20.81 42.91
CA THR A 112 16.07 20.03 43.98
C THR A 112 16.54 18.69 43.49
N SER A 113 17.53 18.07 44.16
CA SER A 113 18.03 16.73 43.84
C SER A 113 16.90 15.71 43.79
N LYS A 114 15.94 15.81 44.73
CA LYS A 114 14.77 14.91 44.80
C LYS A 114 13.77 15.12 43.66
N HIS A 115 13.55 16.35 43.20
CA HIS A 115 12.67 16.64 42.05
C HIS A 115 13.27 16.08 40.79
N LEU A 116 14.56 16.27 40.55
CA LEU A 116 15.27 15.81 39.37
C LEU A 116 15.32 14.27 39.29
N GLU A 117 15.65 13.62 40.40
CA GLU A 117 15.65 12.17 40.53
C GLU A 117 14.27 11.56 40.21
N ARG A 118 13.19 12.14 40.79
CA ARG A 118 11.84 11.69 40.54
C ARG A 118 11.41 11.87 39.07
N ALA A 119 11.70 13.03 38.49
CA ALA A 119 11.34 13.32 37.10
C ALA A 119 12.07 12.36 36.12
N ILE A 120 13.37 12.12 36.33
CA ILE A 120 14.14 11.15 35.55
C ILE A 120 13.59 9.74 35.73
N GLY A 121 13.36 9.32 37.00
CA GLY A 121 12.82 8.00 37.31
C GLY A 121 11.46 7.77 36.63
N TYR A 122 10.53 8.72 36.77
CA TYR A 122 9.22 8.62 36.14
C TYR A 122 9.29 8.66 34.60
N ALA A 123 10.15 9.49 34.01
CA ALA A 123 10.33 9.56 32.57
C ALA A 123 10.85 8.24 31.99
N VAL A 124 11.85 7.63 32.61
CA VAL A 124 12.43 6.36 32.21
C VAL A 124 11.44 5.20 32.39
N GLU A 125 10.76 5.12 33.55
CA GLU A 125 9.79 4.09 33.87
C GLU A 125 8.57 4.16 32.93
N ARG A 126 8.01 5.35 32.70
CA ARG A 126 6.88 5.57 31.80
C ARG A 126 7.23 5.16 30.38
N GLN A 127 8.43 5.52 29.90
CA GLN A 127 8.88 5.13 28.56
C GLN A 127 9.07 3.60 28.46
N ALA A 128 9.62 2.96 29.48
CA ALA A 128 9.77 1.51 29.53
C ALA A 128 8.42 0.80 29.49
N LEU A 129 7.41 1.28 30.24
CA LEU A 129 6.05 0.74 30.23
C LEU A 129 5.37 0.92 28.86
N THR A 130 5.51 2.09 28.26
CA THR A 130 4.94 2.34 26.92
C THR A 130 5.55 1.39 25.89
N ARG A 131 6.87 1.22 25.89
CA ARG A 131 7.55 0.27 25.00
C ARG A 131 7.13 -1.19 25.25
N ALA A 132 7.03 -1.58 26.53
CA ALA A 132 6.59 -2.93 26.87
C ALA A 132 5.17 -3.20 26.38
N LEU A 133 4.27 -2.20 26.48
CA LEU A 133 2.91 -2.29 25.96
C LEU A 133 2.89 -2.42 24.44
N GLU A 134 3.65 -1.58 23.73
CA GLU A 134 3.78 -1.64 22.27
C GLU A 134 4.31 -3.00 21.78
N ILE A 135 5.35 -3.51 22.44
CA ILE A 135 5.91 -4.84 22.13
C ILE A 135 4.88 -5.93 22.39
N ALA A 136 4.17 -5.89 23.53
CA ALA A 136 3.15 -6.87 23.85
C ALA A 136 1.98 -6.85 22.86
N GLN A 137 1.52 -5.66 22.46
CA GLN A 137 0.48 -5.50 21.45
C GLN A 137 0.93 -6.05 20.08
N LYS A 138 2.17 -5.75 19.67
CA LYS A 138 2.74 -6.27 18.43
C LYS A 138 2.84 -7.81 18.46
N GLN A 139 3.36 -8.37 19.55
CA GLN A 139 3.45 -9.84 19.73
C GLN A 139 2.08 -10.50 19.71
N GLN A 140 1.08 -9.89 20.36
CA GLN A 140 -0.29 -10.40 20.35
C GLN A 140 -0.88 -10.40 18.93
N LEU A 141 -0.66 -9.33 18.16
CA LEU A 141 -1.11 -9.26 16.78
C LEU A 141 -0.40 -10.29 15.88
N GLU A 142 0.92 -10.44 16.05
CA GLU A 142 1.70 -11.44 15.31
C GLU A 142 1.24 -12.86 15.63
N PHE A 143 1.04 -13.19 16.90
CA PHE A 143 0.52 -14.49 17.33
C PHE A 143 -0.87 -14.76 16.74
N LYS A 144 -1.80 -13.79 16.84
CA LYS A 144 -3.15 -13.89 16.25
C LYS A 144 -3.08 -14.20 14.76
N ASN A 145 -2.20 -13.47 14.02
CA ASN A 145 -2.03 -13.64 12.58
C ASN A 145 -1.45 -15.01 12.20
N GLN A 146 -0.44 -15.48 12.94
CA GLN A 146 0.15 -16.80 12.75
C GLN A 146 -0.85 -17.92 13.03
N PHE A 147 -1.58 -17.80 14.15
CA PHE A 147 -2.61 -18.78 14.54
C PHE A 147 -3.69 -18.91 13.46
N LEU A 148 -4.27 -17.80 12.99
CA LEU A 148 -5.30 -17.80 11.96
C LEU A 148 -4.77 -18.34 10.61
N SER A 149 -3.52 -18.04 10.27
CA SER A 149 -2.87 -18.59 9.06
C SER A 149 -2.72 -20.11 9.14
N HIS A 150 -2.28 -20.62 10.30
CA HIS A 150 -2.10 -22.05 10.51
C HIS A 150 -3.44 -22.79 10.48
N VAL A 151 -4.43 -22.33 11.25
CA VAL A 151 -5.78 -22.92 11.27
C VAL A 151 -6.40 -22.95 9.86
N SER A 152 -6.22 -21.89 9.09
CA SER A 152 -6.76 -21.84 7.73
C SER A 152 -6.09 -22.84 6.79
N HIS A 153 -4.79 -23.06 6.94
CA HIS A 153 -4.08 -24.09 6.17
C HIS A 153 -4.59 -25.49 6.52
N GLU A 154 -4.73 -25.76 7.83
CA GLU A 154 -5.22 -27.06 8.32
C GLU A 154 -6.70 -27.34 7.94
N LEU A 155 -7.52 -26.29 7.81
CA LEU A 155 -8.90 -26.43 7.33
C LEU A 155 -8.99 -26.58 5.81
N ARG A 156 -8.10 -25.96 5.04
CA ARG A 156 -8.12 -26.04 3.58
C ARG A 156 -7.87 -27.45 3.06
N THR A 157 -6.94 -28.17 3.66
CA THR A 157 -6.55 -29.53 3.23
C THR A 157 -7.71 -30.51 3.25
N PRO A 158 -8.44 -30.73 4.37
CA PRO A 158 -9.58 -31.62 4.39
C PRO A 158 -10.73 -31.15 3.49
N LEU A 159 -10.98 -29.85 3.40
CA LEU A 159 -12.01 -29.32 2.51
C LEU A 159 -11.69 -29.55 1.03
N THR A 160 -10.43 -29.41 0.63
CA THR A 160 -9.99 -29.71 -0.74
C THR A 160 -10.22 -31.20 -1.04
N CYS A 161 -9.94 -32.09 -0.11
CA CYS A 161 -10.20 -33.50 -0.24
C CYS A 161 -11.71 -33.79 -0.43
N ILE A 162 -12.56 -33.20 0.43
CA ILE A 162 -14.02 -33.37 0.33
C ILE A 162 -14.51 -32.83 -1.03
N HIS A 163 -14.04 -31.64 -1.45
CA HIS A 163 -14.37 -31.05 -2.73
C HIS A 163 -14.05 -32.00 -3.91
N GLN A 164 -12.82 -32.56 -3.91
CA GLN A 164 -12.37 -33.46 -4.98
C GLN A 164 -13.23 -34.73 -5.05
N TYR A 165 -13.51 -35.38 -3.90
CA TYR A 165 -14.31 -36.58 -3.90
C TYR A 165 -15.77 -36.35 -4.31
N VAL A 166 -16.38 -35.23 -3.86
CA VAL A 166 -17.74 -34.86 -4.27
C VAL A 166 -17.79 -34.55 -5.76
N THR A 167 -16.79 -33.89 -6.32
CA THR A 167 -16.71 -33.61 -7.76
C THR A 167 -16.54 -34.91 -8.55
N LEU A 168 -15.66 -35.84 -8.12
CA LEU A 168 -15.50 -37.14 -8.76
C LEU A 168 -16.79 -37.97 -8.81
N LEU A 169 -17.60 -37.90 -7.74
CA LEU A 169 -18.90 -38.57 -7.69
C LEU A 169 -19.91 -37.90 -8.67
N LEU A 170 -19.97 -36.57 -8.68
CA LEU A 170 -20.86 -35.82 -9.58
C LEU A 170 -20.51 -36.01 -11.05
N ASP A 171 -19.21 -36.12 -11.38
CA ASP A 171 -18.71 -36.38 -12.74
C ASP A 171 -18.91 -37.85 -13.18
N GLY A 172 -19.42 -38.70 -12.28
CA GLY A 172 -19.69 -40.11 -12.57
C GLY A 172 -18.44 -41.00 -12.68
N LEU A 173 -17.26 -40.50 -12.30
CA LEU A 173 -15.99 -41.23 -12.37
C LEU A 173 -15.90 -42.39 -11.38
N ALA A 174 -16.72 -42.37 -10.34
CA ALA A 174 -16.83 -43.44 -9.35
C ALA A 174 -18.10 -44.33 -9.55
N GLY A 175 -18.79 -44.19 -10.69
CA GLY A 175 -20.02 -44.87 -11.03
C GLY A 175 -21.23 -43.93 -11.10
N PRO A 176 -22.36 -44.40 -11.62
CA PRO A 176 -23.56 -43.58 -11.80
C PRO A 176 -24.17 -43.17 -10.44
N VAL A 177 -24.55 -41.93 -10.29
CA VAL A 177 -25.20 -41.35 -9.10
C VAL A 177 -26.70 -41.19 -9.38
N ALA A 178 -27.54 -41.63 -8.45
CA ALA A 178 -28.99 -41.42 -8.54
C ALA A 178 -29.35 -39.90 -8.48
N PRO A 179 -30.45 -39.45 -9.10
CA PRO A 179 -30.83 -38.04 -9.11
C PRO A 179 -30.90 -37.40 -7.71
N ASP A 180 -31.52 -38.08 -6.75
CA ASP A 180 -31.62 -37.59 -5.37
C ASP A 180 -30.23 -37.47 -4.68
N GLN A 181 -29.33 -38.42 -4.96
CA GLN A 181 -27.96 -38.37 -4.46
C GLN A 181 -27.17 -37.19 -5.10
N SER A 182 -27.38 -36.94 -6.40
CA SER A 182 -26.77 -35.81 -7.09
C SER A 182 -27.13 -34.47 -6.45
N ASP A 183 -28.37 -34.28 -6.02
CA ASP A 183 -28.83 -33.05 -5.37
C ASP A 183 -28.24 -32.87 -3.98
N HIS A 184 -28.09 -33.96 -3.23
CA HIS A 184 -27.35 -33.93 -1.96
C HIS A 184 -25.87 -33.59 -2.16
N LEU A 185 -25.19 -34.20 -3.16
CA LEU A 185 -23.79 -33.92 -3.48
C LEU A 185 -23.57 -32.46 -3.92
N LYS A 186 -24.46 -31.90 -4.73
CA LYS A 186 -24.44 -30.47 -5.11
C LYS A 186 -24.61 -29.56 -3.89
N THR A 187 -25.44 -29.95 -2.92
CA THR A 187 -25.61 -29.20 -1.67
C THR A 187 -24.34 -29.24 -0.81
N ILE A 188 -23.69 -30.41 -0.70
CA ILE A 188 -22.39 -30.55 -0.01
C ILE A 188 -21.33 -29.69 -0.71
N LEU A 189 -21.25 -29.75 -2.04
CA LEU A 189 -20.27 -28.97 -2.83
C LEU A 189 -20.45 -27.47 -2.60
N ARG A 190 -21.70 -26.97 -2.60
CA ARG A 190 -22.01 -25.58 -2.26
C ARG A 190 -21.51 -25.19 -0.86
N SER A 191 -21.75 -26.03 0.12
CA SER A 191 -21.30 -25.79 1.51
C SER A 191 -19.78 -25.78 1.64
N VAL A 192 -19.09 -26.67 0.96
CA VAL A 192 -17.61 -26.72 0.93
C VAL A 192 -17.04 -25.47 0.27
N ASN A 193 -17.60 -25.03 -0.86
CA ASN A 193 -17.18 -23.81 -1.54
C ASN A 193 -17.42 -22.55 -0.67
N GLN A 194 -18.52 -22.51 0.04
CA GLN A 194 -18.82 -21.44 0.99
C GLN A 194 -17.80 -21.40 2.14
N LEU A 195 -17.43 -22.56 2.69
CA LEU A 195 -16.40 -22.65 3.74
C LEU A 195 -15.03 -22.21 3.24
N HIS A 196 -14.65 -22.61 2.02
CA HIS A 196 -13.41 -22.15 1.36
C HIS A 196 -13.38 -20.62 1.23
N ALA A 197 -14.48 -20.01 0.78
CA ALA A 197 -14.60 -18.55 0.67
C ALA A 197 -14.43 -17.87 2.04
N MET A 198 -15.12 -18.37 3.08
CA MET A 198 -15.02 -17.84 4.44
C MET A 198 -13.59 -17.92 5.02
N ILE A 199 -12.87 -19.01 4.80
CA ILE A 199 -11.50 -19.18 5.26
C ILE A 199 -10.57 -18.20 4.52
N ARG A 200 -10.74 -18.02 3.22
CA ARG A 200 -9.98 -17.07 2.41
C ARG A 200 -10.20 -15.65 2.91
N ASP A 201 -11.46 -15.24 3.09
CA ASP A 201 -11.83 -13.91 3.56
C ASP A 201 -11.26 -13.61 4.96
N LEU A 202 -11.28 -14.60 5.86
CA LEU A 202 -10.69 -14.48 7.19
C LEU A 202 -9.19 -14.25 7.15
N LEU A 203 -8.47 -14.98 6.27
CA LEU A 203 -7.03 -14.80 6.07
C LEU A 203 -6.72 -13.41 5.48
N GLU A 204 -7.51 -12.96 4.50
CA GLU A 204 -7.30 -11.65 3.89
C GLU A 204 -7.58 -10.51 4.86
N ALA A 205 -8.67 -10.57 5.64
CA ALA A 205 -8.95 -9.61 6.69
C ALA A 205 -7.81 -9.56 7.73
N THR A 206 -7.24 -10.72 8.08
CA THR A 206 -6.12 -10.80 9.02
C THR A 206 -4.83 -10.18 8.44
N ARG A 207 -4.56 -10.39 7.15
CA ARG A 207 -3.43 -9.75 6.46
C ARG A 207 -3.59 -8.23 6.37
N ALA A 208 -4.81 -7.77 6.15
CA ALA A 208 -5.15 -6.35 6.12
C ALA A 208 -4.88 -5.67 7.47
N GLU A 209 -5.36 -6.25 8.58
CA GLU A 209 -5.08 -5.77 9.95
C GLU A 209 -3.59 -5.69 10.25
N GLY A 210 -2.82 -6.69 9.83
CA GLY A 210 -1.38 -6.75 10.05
C GLY A 210 -0.55 -5.86 9.12
N GLY A 211 -1.18 -5.06 8.26
CA GLY A 211 -0.48 -4.26 7.24
C GLY A 211 0.30 -5.10 6.23
N LYS A 212 -0.02 -6.38 6.11
CA LYS A 212 0.67 -7.34 5.24
C LYS A 212 -0.04 -7.58 3.91
N MET A 213 -1.22 -6.95 3.70
CA MET A 213 -1.88 -6.97 2.40
C MET A 213 -1.03 -6.15 1.42
N ARG A 214 -0.67 -6.76 0.31
CA ARG A 214 0.12 -6.14 -0.76
C ARG A 214 -0.71 -6.03 -2.01
N ILE A 215 -0.46 -4.99 -2.77
CA ILE A 215 -1.01 -4.78 -4.10
C ILE A 215 0.15 -4.69 -5.10
N GLU A 216 -0.09 -5.13 -6.32
CA GLU A 216 0.83 -5.04 -7.46
C GLU A 216 0.20 -4.13 -8.54
N PRO A 217 0.23 -2.80 -8.34
CA PRO A 217 -0.45 -1.89 -9.25
C PRO A 217 0.21 -1.88 -10.62
N ARG A 218 -0.63 -1.83 -11.66
CA ARG A 218 -0.24 -1.68 -13.07
C ARG A 218 -1.27 -0.82 -13.81
N CYS A 219 -0.92 -0.38 -15.00
CA CYS A 219 -1.87 0.31 -15.87
C CYS A 219 -2.90 -0.67 -16.39
N ILE A 220 -4.16 -0.44 -16.09
CA ILE A 220 -5.27 -1.32 -16.43
C ILE A 220 -6.43 -0.57 -17.08
N SER A 221 -7.16 -1.27 -17.94
CA SER A 221 -8.42 -0.83 -18.51
C SER A 221 -9.57 -1.26 -17.59
N LEU A 222 -10.28 -0.30 -17.01
CA LEU A 222 -11.48 -0.60 -16.22
C LEU A 222 -12.60 -1.20 -17.08
N ALA A 223 -12.67 -0.86 -18.36
CA ALA A 223 -13.67 -1.42 -19.27
C ALA A 223 -13.50 -2.94 -19.41
N GLU A 224 -12.26 -3.42 -19.53
CA GLU A 224 -11.98 -4.87 -19.61
C GLU A 224 -12.36 -5.58 -18.30
N LEU A 225 -11.99 -5.03 -17.15
CA LEU A 225 -12.32 -5.62 -15.86
C LEU A 225 -13.83 -5.62 -15.58
N ALA A 226 -14.54 -4.56 -15.95
CA ALA A 226 -15.98 -4.49 -15.81
C ALA A 226 -16.68 -5.54 -16.69
N GLN A 227 -16.24 -5.71 -17.95
CA GLN A 227 -16.75 -6.76 -18.83
C GLN A 227 -16.49 -8.15 -18.27
N GLN A 228 -15.29 -8.39 -17.73
CA GLN A 228 -14.93 -9.65 -17.09
C GLN A 228 -15.82 -9.92 -15.88
N THR A 229 -16.05 -8.92 -15.03
CA THR A 229 -16.93 -9.02 -13.86
C THR A 229 -18.35 -9.43 -14.28
N ILE A 230 -18.91 -8.75 -15.28
CA ILE A 230 -20.25 -9.08 -15.79
C ILE A 230 -20.31 -10.51 -16.34
N ALA A 231 -19.32 -10.92 -17.15
CA ALA A 231 -19.28 -12.26 -17.71
C ALA A 231 -19.24 -13.34 -16.60
N MET A 232 -18.49 -13.10 -15.52
CA MET A 232 -18.39 -14.03 -14.39
C MET A 232 -19.69 -14.09 -13.56
N MET A 233 -20.39 -12.96 -13.39
CA MET A 233 -21.57 -12.86 -12.52
C MET A 233 -22.91 -13.11 -13.26
N GLN A 234 -22.91 -13.08 -14.60
CA GLN A 234 -24.10 -13.27 -15.41
C GLN A 234 -24.85 -14.60 -15.15
N PRO A 235 -24.18 -15.76 -14.97
CA PRO A 235 -24.87 -17.01 -14.65
C PRO A 235 -25.66 -16.91 -13.34
N THR A 236 -25.04 -16.37 -12.28
CA THR A 236 -25.66 -16.20 -10.96
C THR A 236 -26.86 -15.25 -11.02
N ALA A 237 -26.74 -14.12 -11.74
CA ALA A 237 -27.82 -13.18 -11.93
C ALA A 237 -29.02 -13.82 -12.67
N ARG A 238 -28.75 -14.61 -13.74
CA ARG A 238 -29.79 -15.32 -14.50
C ARG A 238 -30.50 -16.38 -13.67
N GLU A 239 -29.75 -17.15 -12.85
CA GLU A 239 -30.34 -18.17 -11.97
C GLU A 239 -31.34 -17.54 -10.98
N LYS A 240 -31.06 -16.31 -10.52
CA LYS A 240 -31.94 -15.57 -9.62
C LYS A 240 -33.00 -14.73 -10.33
N GLY A 241 -33.00 -14.65 -11.67
CA GLY A 241 -33.93 -13.83 -12.46
C GLY A 241 -33.69 -12.34 -12.32
N ILE A 242 -32.42 -11.90 -12.21
CA ILE A 242 -32.03 -10.49 -12.06
C ILE A 242 -31.41 -9.98 -13.36
N GLY A 243 -31.82 -8.76 -13.75
CA GLY A 243 -31.16 -8.02 -14.84
C GLY A 243 -29.78 -7.52 -14.41
N LEU A 244 -28.72 -7.88 -15.16
CA LEU A 244 -27.37 -7.40 -14.89
C LEU A 244 -26.87 -6.60 -16.09
N GLU A 245 -26.58 -5.32 -15.86
CA GLU A 245 -26.25 -4.33 -16.88
C GLU A 245 -24.90 -3.67 -16.63
N ILE A 246 -24.29 -3.11 -17.68
CA ILE A 246 -23.04 -2.37 -17.64
C ILE A 246 -23.19 -1.02 -18.32
N GLY A 247 -22.74 0.04 -17.64
CA GLY A 247 -22.72 1.42 -18.15
C GLY A 247 -21.33 2.02 -18.01
N LEU A 248 -20.58 2.14 -19.10
CA LEU A 248 -19.24 2.69 -19.09
C LEU A 248 -19.17 3.96 -19.94
N ASP A 249 -18.50 4.97 -19.44
CA ASP A 249 -18.15 6.14 -20.24
C ASP A 249 -17.27 5.73 -21.41
N GLN A 250 -17.50 6.33 -22.58
CA GLN A 250 -16.78 6.02 -23.82
C GLN A 250 -15.28 6.33 -23.76
N ARG A 251 -14.83 7.17 -22.83
CA ARG A 251 -13.45 7.65 -22.71
C ARG A 251 -12.93 7.49 -21.27
N LEU A 252 -13.07 6.28 -20.72
CA LEU A 252 -12.44 5.98 -19.44
C LEU A 252 -10.91 5.97 -19.59
N PRO A 253 -10.18 6.73 -18.77
CA PRO A 253 -8.72 6.67 -18.76
C PRO A 253 -8.23 5.35 -18.17
N LEU A 254 -6.97 5.03 -18.44
CA LEU A 254 -6.29 3.96 -17.71
C LEU A 254 -6.15 4.34 -16.24
N VAL A 255 -6.29 3.37 -15.36
CA VAL A 255 -6.07 3.54 -13.92
C VAL A 255 -4.81 2.78 -13.48
N PHE A 256 -4.20 3.25 -12.40
CA PHE A 256 -3.04 2.60 -11.80
C PHE A 256 -3.50 1.76 -10.61
N ALA A 257 -3.74 0.48 -10.84
CA ALA A 257 -4.30 -0.41 -9.83
C ALA A 257 -3.89 -1.87 -10.06
N ASP A 258 -4.03 -2.70 -9.03
CA ASP A 258 -3.88 -4.16 -9.11
C ASP A 258 -5.17 -4.76 -9.69
N PRO A 259 -5.12 -5.36 -10.90
CA PRO A 259 -6.33 -5.84 -11.57
C PRO A 259 -7.03 -6.98 -10.83
N ASP A 260 -6.27 -7.89 -10.20
CA ASP A 260 -6.83 -9.03 -9.49
C ASP A 260 -7.60 -8.54 -8.25
N ARG A 261 -7.07 -7.52 -7.57
CA ARG A 261 -7.71 -6.89 -6.42
C ARG A 261 -8.90 -6.02 -6.78
N VAL A 262 -8.81 -5.26 -7.86
CA VAL A 262 -9.95 -4.46 -8.36
C VAL A 262 -11.09 -5.37 -8.83
N LEU A 263 -10.75 -6.46 -9.52
CA LEU A 263 -11.74 -7.48 -9.92
C LEU A 263 -12.42 -8.10 -8.70
N GLU A 264 -11.66 -8.40 -7.64
CA GLU A 264 -12.19 -8.90 -6.36
C GLU A 264 -13.20 -7.91 -5.73
N VAL A 265 -12.88 -6.61 -5.71
CA VAL A 265 -13.82 -5.57 -5.23
C VAL A 265 -15.09 -5.54 -6.08
N MET A 266 -14.96 -5.51 -7.42
CA MET A 266 -16.12 -5.48 -8.30
C MET A 266 -17.01 -6.72 -8.14
N ILE A 267 -16.42 -7.92 -8.08
CA ILE A 267 -17.17 -9.18 -7.86
C ILE A 267 -17.88 -9.14 -6.51
N ASN A 268 -17.22 -8.75 -5.43
CA ASN A 268 -17.83 -8.66 -4.10
C ASN A 268 -19.03 -7.71 -4.07
N LEU A 269 -18.91 -6.55 -4.71
CA LEU A 269 -20.00 -5.56 -4.76
C LEU A 269 -21.18 -6.07 -5.62
N VAL A 270 -20.89 -6.67 -6.79
CA VAL A 270 -21.93 -7.22 -7.68
C VAL A 270 -22.61 -8.44 -7.06
N ASP A 271 -21.86 -9.33 -6.40
CA ASP A 271 -22.43 -10.48 -5.68
C ASP A 271 -23.37 -10.05 -4.55
N ASN A 272 -22.94 -9.06 -3.75
CA ASN A 272 -23.80 -8.46 -2.73
C ASN A 272 -25.06 -7.83 -3.34
N ALA A 273 -24.94 -7.10 -4.44
CA ALA A 273 -26.07 -6.51 -5.14
C ALA A 273 -27.07 -7.59 -5.62
N ILE A 274 -26.58 -8.65 -6.28
CA ILE A 274 -27.41 -9.79 -6.70
C ILE A 274 -28.06 -10.47 -5.49
N LYS A 275 -27.33 -10.65 -4.40
CA LYS A 275 -27.80 -11.32 -3.19
C LYS A 275 -28.98 -10.59 -2.56
N PHE A 276 -28.94 -9.26 -2.47
CA PHE A 276 -29.96 -8.45 -1.78
C PHE A 276 -31.04 -7.89 -2.72
N THR A 277 -30.93 -8.08 -4.02
CA THR A 277 -31.97 -7.73 -5.00
C THR A 277 -33.00 -8.85 -5.10
N PRO A 278 -34.33 -8.59 -5.03
CA PRO A 278 -35.34 -9.59 -5.28
C PRO A 278 -35.36 -10.04 -6.74
N GLN A 279 -36.07 -11.13 -7.01
CA GLN A 279 -36.37 -11.58 -8.37
C GLN A 279 -37.01 -10.45 -9.18
N ASP A 280 -36.75 -10.37 -10.48
CA ASP A 280 -37.16 -9.34 -11.42
C ASP A 280 -36.57 -7.94 -11.15
N GLY A 281 -35.62 -7.83 -10.21
CA GLY A 281 -34.86 -6.61 -9.99
C GLY A 281 -33.69 -6.46 -10.96
N SER A 282 -32.93 -5.36 -10.80
CA SER A 282 -31.79 -5.06 -11.65
C SER A 282 -30.56 -4.64 -10.84
N VAL A 283 -29.39 -4.96 -11.38
CA VAL A 283 -28.07 -4.55 -10.88
C VAL A 283 -27.30 -3.92 -12.04
N MET A 284 -26.75 -2.73 -11.82
CA MET A 284 -25.98 -1.99 -12.82
C MET A 284 -24.56 -1.70 -12.30
N LEU A 285 -23.55 -2.12 -13.07
CA LEU A 285 -22.15 -1.74 -12.86
C LEU A 285 -21.81 -0.57 -13.77
N GLN A 286 -21.38 0.55 -13.20
CA GLN A 286 -21.04 1.77 -13.93
C GLN A 286 -19.61 2.21 -13.64
N ALA A 287 -18.96 2.82 -14.63
CA ALA A 287 -17.70 3.55 -14.42
C ALA A 287 -17.74 4.86 -15.19
N CYS A 288 -17.38 5.95 -14.52
CA CYS A 288 -17.41 7.30 -15.07
C CYS A 288 -16.35 8.21 -14.46
N MET A 289 -16.10 9.31 -15.15
CA MET A 289 -15.35 10.47 -14.63
C MET A 289 -16.30 11.46 -14.01
N VAL A 290 -15.84 12.18 -12.98
CA VAL A 290 -16.62 13.24 -12.33
C VAL A 290 -15.81 14.55 -12.41
N ASP A 291 -16.42 15.61 -12.94
CA ASP A 291 -15.73 16.90 -13.17
C ASP A 291 -15.14 17.52 -11.88
N SER A 292 -15.75 17.26 -10.73
CA SER A 292 -15.26 17.75 -9.44
C SER A 292 -14.02 17.03 -8.92
N ASP A 293 -13.69 15.86 -9.47
CA ASP A 293 -12.50 15.07 -9.12
C ASP A 293 -11.88 14.44 -10.39
N PRO A 294 -11.17 15.25 -11.19
CA PRO A 294 -10.59 14.80 -12.46
C PRO A 294 -9.38 13.85 -12.28
N GLY A 295 -8.97 13.62 -11.04
CA GLY A 295 -7.85 12.72 -10.69
C GLY A 295 -8.25 11.28 -10.43
N SER A 296 -9.54 10.96 -10.45
CA SER A 296 -10.07 9.64 -10.09
C SER A 296 -11.13 9.16 -11.06
N VAL A 297 -11.23 7.84 -11.24
CA VAL A 297 -12.37 7.20 -11.89
C VAL A 297 -13.29 6.67 -10.80
N TYR A 298 -14.59 6.89 -10.96
CA TYR A 298 -15.65 6.44 -10.07
C TYR A 298 -16.26 5.15 -10.63
N ILE A 299 -16.29 4.11 -9.82
CA ILE A 299 -16.90 2.83 -10.14
C ILE A 299 -18.06 2.62 -9.17
N SER A 300 -19.26 2.39 -9.69
CA SER A 300 -20.45 2.20 -8.88
C SER A 300 -21.22 0.94 -9.26
N VAL A 301 -21.76 0.26 -8.24
CA VAL A 301 -22.68 -0.85 -8.38
C VAL A 301 -23.99 -0.43 -7.74
N THR A 302 -25.02 -0.32 -8.56
CA THR A 302 -26.38 0.08 -8.15
C THR A 302 -27.31 -1.11 -8.20
N ASP A 303 -28.06 -1.36 -7.15
CA ASP A 303 -29.07 -2.40 -7.04
C ASP A 303 -30.46 -1.82 -6.76
N THR A 304 -31.50 -2.55 -7.14
CA THR A 304 -32.91 -2.25 -6.83
C THR A 304 -33.43 -3.09 -5.66
N GLY A 305 -32.53 -3.39 -4.69
CA GLY A 305 -32.82 -4.25 -3.55
C GLY A 305 -33.56 -3.54 -2.41
N ARG A 306 -33.50 -4.18 -1.23
CA ARG A 306 -34.19 -3.69 -0.02
C ARG A 306 -33.62 -2.37 0.53
N GLY A 307 -32.46 -1.94 0.09
CA GLY A 307 -31.76 -0.80 0.67
C GLY A 307 -31.14 -1.10 2.04
N ILE A 308 -30.54 -0.08 2.65
CA ILE A 308 -29.77 -0.16 3.89
C ILE A 308 -30.27 0.92 4.86
N ASN A 309 -30.54 0.52 6.10
CA ASN A 309 -30.93 1.44 7.17
C ASN A 309 -29.83 2.48 7.44
N PRO A 310 -30.20 3.75 7.75
CA PRO A 310 -29.22 4.82 8.01
C PRO A 310 -28.17 4.47 9.07
N GLU A 311 -28.55 3.77 10.13
CA GLU A 311 -27.66 3.34 11.22
C GLU A 311 -26.64 2.30 10.75
N ALA A 312 -27.02 1.42 9.84
CA ALA A 312 -26.16 0.38 9.29
C ALA A 312 -25.13 0.94 8.30
N LYS A 313 -25.42 2.04 7.59
CA LYS A 313 -24.52 2.61 6.55
C LYS A 313 -23.12 2.91 7.07
N ALA A 314 -22.97 3.34 8.32
CA ALA A 314 -21.68 3.64 8.92
C ALA A 314 -20.89 2.35 9.28
N LEU A 315 -21.60 1.25 9.51
CA LEU A 315 -21.05 0.02 10.07
C LEU A 315 -20.80 -1.09 9.04
N ILE A 316 -21.44 -1.02 7.84
CA ILE A 316 -21.37 -2.11 6.85
C ILE A 316 -19.96 -2.40 6.32
N PHE A 317 -19.02 -1.45 6.45
CA PHE A 317 -17.61 -1.63 6.12
C PHE A 317 -16.78 -2.10 7.30
N ASP A 318 -17.38 -2.24 8.49
CA ASP A 318 -16.67 -2.72 9.67
C ASP A 318 -16.52 -4.24 9.64
N ARG A 319 -15.48 -4.72 10.27
CA ARG A 319 -15.15 -6.13 10.30
C ARG A 319 -16.24 -6.94 11.01
N LEU A 320 -16.64 -8.07 10.41
CA LEU A 320 -17.64 -9.01 10.93
C LEU A 320 -19.05 -8.38 11.12
N TYR A 321 -19.27 -7.21 10.56
CA TYR A 321 -20.60 -6.60 10.63
C TYR A 321 -21.58 -7.33 9.71
N GLN A 322 -22.72 -7.68 10.26
CA GLN A 322 -23.87 -8.22 9.54
C GLN A 322 -25.13 -7.49 10.03
N ASP A 323 -25.99 -7.12 9.10
CA ASP A 323 -27.25 -6.47 9.42
C ASP A 323 -28.14 -7.45 10.25
N PRO A 324 -28.50 -7.10 11.50
CA PRO A 324 -29.35 -7.95 12.34
C PRO A 324 -30.74 -8.22 11.74
N GLU A 325 -31.24 -7.31 10.90
CA GLU A 325 -32.55 -7.43 10.27
C GLU A 325 -32.52 -8.23 8.95
N ALA A 326 -31.33 -8.70 8.52
CA ALA A 326 -31.22 -9.57 7.36
C ALA A 326 -31.88 -10.93 7.65
N SER A 327 -32.68 -11.44 6.71
CA SER A 327 -33.26 -12.79 6.78
C SER A 327 -32.14 -13.86 6.83
N ASP A 328 -32.41 -15.03 7.43
CA ASP A 328 -31.41 -16.10 7.57
C ASP A 328 -30.82 -16.55 6.22
N SER A 329 -31.60 -16.50 5.14
CA SER A 329 -31.14 -16.78 3.77
C SER A 329 -30.15 -15.72 3.23
N SER A 330 -30.19 -14.50 3.78
CA SER A 330 -29.32 -13.38 3.39
C SER A 330 -28.03 -13.29 4.26
N ARG A 331 -27.96 -14.03 5.38
CA ARG A 331 -26.81 -14.05 6.30
C ARG A 331 -25.66 -14.96 5.85
N SER A 332 -25.56 -15.24 4.55
CA SER A 332 -24.45 -16.03 4.01
C SER A 332 -23.15 -15.23 4.00
N GLY A 333 -22.12 -15.70 4.71
CA GLY A 333 -20.79 -15.07 4.78
C GLY A 333 -20.43 -14.61 6.20
N LEU A 334 -19.19 -14.18 6.41
CA LEU A 334 -18.65 -13.72 7.70
C LEU A 334 -18.75 -12.20 7.93
N GLY A 335 -19.34 -11.43 7.01
CA GLY A 335 -19.31 -9.97 7.11
C GLY A 335 -17.92 -9.36 6.90
N LEU A 336 -17.08 -10.02 6.11
CA LEU A 336 -15.71 -9.59 5.81
C LEU A 336 -15.55 -8.97 4.41
N GLY A 337 -16.43 -9.29 3.45
CA GLY A 337 -16.28 -8.87 2.05
C GLY A 337 -16.19 -7.37 1.87
N LEU A 338 -17.11 -6.58 2.47
CA LEU A 338 -17.07 -5.11 2.38
C LEU A 338 -15.88 -4.50 3.12
N TYR A 339 -15.46 -5.08 4.25
CA TYR A 339 -14.24 -4.70 4.95
C TYR A 339 -13.01 -4.90 4.06
N ILE A 340 -12.89 -6.06 3.39
CA ILE A 340 -11.81 -6.35 2.44
C ILE A 340 -11.84 -5.37 1.27
N CYS A 341 -13.02 -5.08 0.70
CA CYS A 341 -13.17 -4.06 -0.34
C CYS A 341 -12.63 -2.70 0.11
N ARG A 342 -12.97 -2.24 1.33
CA ARG A 342 -12.47 -0.98 1.88
C ARG A 342 -10.95 -0.98 2.01
N GLU A 343 -10.34 -2.05 2.49
CA GLU A 343 -8.89 -2.14 2.63
C GLU A 343 -8.17 -2.20 1.27
N ILE A 344 -8.70 -2.93 0.30
CA ILE A 344 -8.16 -2.95 -1.06
C ILE A 344 -8.21 -1.54 -1.68
N VAL A 345 -9.37 -0.88 -1.61
CA VAL A 345 -9.54 0.48 -2.17
C VAL A 345 -8.63 1.48 -1.46
N ARG A 346 -8.48 1.40 -0.13
CA ARG A 346 -7.57 2.23 0.65
C ARG A 346 -6.10 2.06 0.23
N LEU A 347 -5.66 0.83 -0.04
CA LEU A 347 -4.31 0.54 -0.53
C LEU A 347 -4.06 1.13 -1.93
N HIS A 348 -5.12 1.34 -2.71
CA HIS A 348 -5.08 2.03 -4.00
C HIS A 348 -5.28 3.55 -3.89
N GLU A 349 -5.18 4.12 -2.68
CA GLU A 349 -5.40 5.55 -2.42
C GLU A 349 -6.81 6.05 -2.82
N GLY A 350 -7.76 5.12 -2.98
CA GLY A 350 -9.16 5.38 -3.29
C GLY A 350 -10.03 5.53 -2.05
N ARG A 351 -11.34 5.77 -2.30
CA ARG A 351 -12.39 5.84 -1.27
C ARG A 351 -13.52 4.92 -1.67
N ILE A 352 -14.22 4.33 -0.70
CA ILE A 352 -15.44 3.54 -0.91
C ILE A 352 -16.54 4.03 0.04
N TRP A 353 -17.76 4.12 -0.47
CA TRP A 353 -18.94 4.52 0.31
C TRP A 353 -20.21 3.93 -0.28
N VAL A 354 -21.34 4.13 0.43
CA VAL A 354 -22.67 3.71 0.00
C VAL A 354 -23.66 4.86 0.07
N SER A 355 -24.50 4.96 -0.95
CA SER A 355 -25.73 5.76 -0.96
C SER A 355 -26.90 4.79 -1.07
N SER A 356 -27.84 4.83 -0.13
CA SER A 356 -28.95 3.88 -0.07
C SER A 356 -30.12 4.45 0.72
N ASP A 357 -31.32 4.11 0.33
CA ASP A 357 -32.54 4.38 1.10
C ASP A 357 -33.34 3.08 1.27
N PRO A 358 -33.90 2.82 2.46
CA PRO A 358 -34.72 1.64 2.69
C PRO A 358 -35.84 1.49 1.64
N GLY A 359 -35.93 0.33 1.01
CA GLY A 359 -36.90 0.01 -0.03
C GLY A 359 -36.64 0.59 -1.42
N ARG A 360 -35.52 1.29 -1.63
CA ARG A 360 -35.14 1.89 -2.93
C ARG A 360 -33.86 1.35 -3.54
N GLY A 361 -33.20 0.39 -2.87
CA GLY A 361 -31.94 -0.16 -3.28
C GLY A 361 -30.72 0.58 -2.73
N SER A 362 -29.55 0.20 -3.22
CA SER A 362 -28.27 0.76 -2.79
C SER A 362 -27.35 1.04 -3.99
N THR A 363 -26.48 2.04 -3.82
CA THR A 363 -25.39 2.32 -4.75
C THR A 363 -24.09 2.33 -3.95
N PHE A 364 -23.26 1.33 -4.17
CA PHE A 364 -21.91 1.27 -3.67
C PHE A 364 -20.97 1.91 -4.67
N THR A 365 -20.19 2.88 -4.24
CA THR A 365 -19.24 3.59 -5.11
C THR A 365 -17.85 3.54 -4.53
N PHE A 366 -16.85 3.27 -5.38
CA PHE A 366 -15.45 3.41 -5.02
C PHE A 366 -14.67 4.16 -6.08
N THR A 367 -13.54 4.74 -5.70
CA THR A 367 -12.67 5.49 -6.62
C THR A 367 -11.33 4.82 -6.77
N LEU A 368 -10.76 4.97 -7.96
CA LEU A 368 -9.37 4.60 -8.25
C LEU A 368 -8.64 5.78 -8.89
N PRO A 369 -7.36 6.02 -8.55
CA PRO A 369 -6.59 7.09 -9.14
C PRO A 369 -6.33 6.82 -10.62
N ILE A 370 -6.43 7.87 -11.43
CA ILE A 370 -6.06 7.82 -12.84
C ILE A 370 -4.55 7.60 -12.93
N TYR A 371 -4.15 6.78 -13.89
CA TYR A 371 -2.74 6.65 -14.22
C TYR A 371 -2.17 8.00 -14.64
N SER A 372 -1.21 8.50 -13.87
CA SER A 372 -0.49 9.73 -14.18
C SER A 372 1.00 9.46 -14.23
N LEU A 373 1.53 9.35 -15.44
CA LEU A 373 2.96 9.17 -15.65
C LEU A 373 3.77 10.35 -15.04
N ALA A 374 3.22 11.55 -15.06
CA ALA A 374 3.86 12.73 -14.46
C ALA A 374 4.09 12.54 -12.95
N LYS A 375 3.09 12.06 -12.20
CA LYS A 375 3.23 11.76 -10.75
C LYS A 375 4.30 10.71 -10.50
N LEU A 376 4.36 9.66 -11.32
CA LEU A 376 5.36 8.59 -11.18
C LEU A 376 6.77 9.06 -11.54
N LEU A 377 6.90 9.93 -12.54
CA LEU A 377 8.19 10.45 -12.98
C LEU A 377 8.78 11.47 -12.01
N THR A 378 7.95 12.33 -11.39
CA THR A 378 8.40 13.45 -10.56
C THR A 378 9.58 13.12 -9.64
N PRO A 379 9.53 12.10 -8.77
CA PRO A 379 10.65 11.82 -7.85
C PRO A 379 11.94 11.37 -8.53
N ALA A 380 11.84 10.75 -9.72
CA ALA A 380 13.00 10.25 -10.44
C ALA A 380 13.66 11.31 -11.34
N VAL A 381 12.85 12.23 -11.90
CA VAL A 381 13.32 13.21 -12.90
C VAL A 381 13.68 14.56 -12.30
N THR A 382 13.32 14.83 -11.03
CA THR A 382 13.62 16.09 -10.34
C THR A 382 14.76 15.94 -9.35
N TYR A 383 15.52 17.00 -9.18
CA TYR A 383 16.57 17.10 -8.16
C TYR A 383 16.72 18.57 -7.73
N GLN A 384 16.66 18.86 -6.42
CA GLN A 384 16.72 20.21 -5.86
C GLN A 384 15.75 21.20 -6.57
N ASP A 385 14.49 20.78 -6.72
CA ASP A 385 13.41 21.54 -7.38
C ASP A 385 13.70 21.92 -8.85
N GLN A 386 14.57 21.19 -9.51
CA GLN A 386 14.86 21.33 -10.93
C GLN A 386 14.71 20.02 -11.69
N LEU A 387 14.27 20.11 -12.95
CA LEU A 387 14.22 18.97 -13.84
C LEU A 387 15.64 18.60 -14.31
N ARG A 388 16.01 17.32 -14.25
CA ARG A 388 17.31 16.83 -14.76
C ARG A 388 17.46 17.12 -16.26
N SER A 389 18.68 17.12 -16.78
CA SER A 389 19.02 17.64 -18.11
C SER A 389 18.72 16.66 -19.26
N ALA A 390 18.87 15.37 -19.05
CA ALA A 390 18.74 14.37 -20.10
C ALA A 390 17.90 13.16 -19.65
N PHE A 391 17.11 12.60 -20.57
CA PHE A 391 16.27 11.44 -20.32
C PHE A 391 16.32 10.47 -21.49
N SER A 392 16.32 9.17 -21.17
CA SER A 392 16.25 8.09 -22.15
C SER A 392 15.13 7.11 -21.77
N LEU A 393 14.43 6.62 -22.77
CA LEU A 393 13.44 5.54 -22.64
C LEU A 393 14.07 4.23 -23.07
N VAL A 394 14.14 3.25 -22.17
CA VAL A 394 14.58 1.88 -22.47
C VAL A 394 13.36 0.99 -22.57
N ARG A 395 13.23 0.27 -23.66
CA ARG A 395 12.22 -0.77 -23.88
C ARG A 395 12.88 -2.12 -23.76
N VAL A 396 12.36 -2.97 -22.91
CA VAL A 396 12.75 -4.37 -22.73
C VAL A 396 11.57 -5.24 -23.11
N GLU A 397 11.70 -6.03 -24.16
CA GLU A 397 10.63 -6.88 -24.69
C GLU A 397 10.98 -8.35 -24.54
N LEU A 398 10.04 -9.11 -23.97
CA LEU A 398 10.10 -10.55 -23.81
C LEU A 398 9.01 -11.17 -24.68
N THR A 399 9.38 -11.87 -25.74
CA THR A 399 8.43 -12.55 -26.61
C THR A 399 8.49 -14.06 -26.38
N PRO A 400 7.40 -14.71 -25.93
CA PRO A 400 7.36 -16.15 -25.73
C PRO A 400 7.65 -16.93 -27.00
N LEU A 401 8.42 -18.00 -26.93
CA LEU A 401 8.72 -18.89 -28.05
C LEU A 401 7.54 -19.82 -28.42
N SER A 402 6.52 -19.92 -27.56
CA SER A 402 5.31 -20.71 -27.78
C SER A 402 4.07 -19.95 -27.38
N SER A 403 2.97 -20.13 -28.07
CA SER A 403 1.64 -19.58 -27.73
C SER A 403 0.64 -20.73 -27.56
N PRO A 404 0.04 -20.96 -26.37
CA PRO A 404 0.27 -20.22 -25.11
C PRO A 404 1.66 -20.47 -24.51
N PRO A 405 2.17 -19.54 -23.65
CA PRO A 405 3.46 -19.71 -22.98
C PRO A 405 3.49 -20.97 -22.13
N ARG A 406 4.61 -21.73 -22.21
CA ARG A 406 4.78 -22.94 -21.38
C ARG A 406 5.30 -22.62 -20.00
N GLY A 407 4.75 -23.27 -18.97
CA GLY A 407 5.17 -23.12 -17.57
C GLY A 407 4.58 -21.91 -16.86
N ASN A 408 5.16 -21.54 -15.69
CA ASN A 408 4.70 -20.41 -14.88
C ASN A 408 5.23 -19.09 -15.44
N TRP A 409 4.60 -18.57 -16.51
CA TRP A 409 4.99 -17.33 -17.18
C TRP A 409 4.97 -16.12 -16.24
N LYS A 410 4.01 -16.09 -15.30
CA LYS A 410 3.87 -15.02 -14.31
C LYS A 410 5.11 -14.92 -13.39
N GLU A 411 5.68 -16.05 -13.01
CA GLU A 411 6.88 -16.09 -12.17
C GLU A 411 8.13 -15.61 -12.91
N THR A 412 8.30 -16.07 -14.16
CA THR A 412 9.40 -15.60 -15.03
C THR A 412 9.34 -14.09 -15.22
N TRP A 413 8.15 -13.57 -15.44
CA TRP A 413 7.90 -12.15 -15.60
C TRP A 413 8.23 -11.35 -14.32
N GLN A 414 7.82 -11.82 -13.14
CA GLN A 414 8.15 -11.18 -11.85
C GLN A 414 9.66 -11.15 -11.60
N GLN A 415 10.38 -12.23 -11.91
CA GLN A 415 11.83 -12.29 -11.82
C GLN A 415 12.50 -11.27 -12.75
N CYS A 416 12.02 -11.10 -13.97
CA CYS A 416 12.52 -10.10 -14.88
C CYS A 416 12.31 -8.67 -14.36
N LEU A 417 11.13 -8.37 -13.82
CA LEU A 417 10.83 -7.07 -13.23
C LEU A 417 11.73 -6.76 -12.03
N GLU A 418 11.98 -7.76 -11.19
CA GLU A 418 12.89 -7.61 -10.04
C GLU A 418 14.33 -7.34 -10.48
N ILE A 419 14.81 -8.03 -11.52
CA ILE A 419 16.13 -7.77 -12.10
C ILE A 419 16.19 -6.36 -12.69
N LEU A 420 15.20 -5.91 -13.42
CA LEU A 420 15.14 -4.55 -13.94
C LEU A 420 15.26 -3.51 -12.82
N ARG A 421 14.51 -3.68 -11.73
CA ARG A 421 14.57 -2.80 -10.56
C ARG A 421 15.96 -2.78 -9.90
N ARG A 422 16.70 -3.90 -9.91
CA ARG A 422 18.09 -3.97 -9.40
C ARG A 422 19.11 -3.37 -10.36
N CYS A 423 18.80 -3.29 -11.65
CA CYS A 423 19.68 -2.75 -12.66
C CYS A 423 19.61 -1.24 -12.82
N VAL A 424 18.64 -0.57 -12.22
CA VAL A 424 18.42 0.88 -12.29
C VAL A 424 18.87 1.58 -11.00
N TYR A 425 19.13 2.88 -11.08
CA TYR A 425 19.40 3.71 -9.91
C TYR A 425 18.08 4.30 -9.41
N LEU A 426 17.56 3.77 -8.30
CA LEU A 426 16.22 4.09 -7.76
C LEU A 426 16.01 5.57 -7.41
N ASP A 427 17.06 6.36 -7.28
CA ASP A 427 17.01 7.81 -7.01
C ASP A 427 16.88 8.68 -8.26
N LYS A 428 17.03 8.10 -9.45
CA LYS A 428 17.01 8.84 -10.72
C LYS A 428 16.46 8.09 -11.93
N ASP A 429 16.16 6.81 -11.78
CA ASP A 429 15.60 6.00 -12.84
C ASP A 429 14.30 5.37 -12.39
N LEU A 430 13.35 5.19 -13.30
CA LEU A 430 12.04 4.64 -13.01
C LEU A 430 11.74 3.47 -13.93
N VAL A 431 11.52 2.29 -13.36
CA VAL A 431 10.91 1.16 -14.07
C VAL A 431 9.41 1.41 -14.08
N LEU A 432 8.86 1.66 -15.29
CA LEU A 432 7.43 1.89 -15.43
C LEU A 432 6.64 0.62 -15.12
N PRO A 433 5.41 0.78 -14.61
CA PRO A 433 4.51 -0.34 -14.46
C PRO A 433 4.28 -1.02 -15.81
N PRO A 434 4.10 -2.35 -15.82
CA PRO A 434 3.83 -3.07 -17.05
C PRO A 434 2.56 -2.56 -17.71
N MET A 435 2.62 -2.44 -19.04
CA MET A 435 1.52 -1.99 -19.87
C MET A 435 1.13 -3.13 -20.81
N GLY A 436 -0.16 -3.48 -20.87
CA GLY A 436 -0.71 -4.44 -21.81
C GLY A 436 -1.50 -5.58 -21.18
N ALA A 437 -2.32 -6.24 -22.00
CA ALA A 437 -3.10 -7.41 -21.61
C ALA A 437 -2.19 -8.64 -21.42
N SER A 438 -2.45 -9.38 -20.37
CA SER A 438 -1.74 -10.62 -20.03
C SER A 438 -1.91 -11.67 -21.14
N GLY A 439 -0.79 -12.16 -21.70
CA GLY A 439 -0.81 -13.35 -22.59
C GLY A 439 -0.12 -13.23 -23.94
N ALA A 440 0.28 -12.01 -24.37
CA ALA A 440 1.15 -11.78 -25.52
C ALA A 440 2.56 -11.36 -25.06
N ALA A 441 3.45 -10.94 -25.95
CA ALA A 441 4.77 -10.43 -25.59
C ALA A 441 4.70 -9.36 -24.50
N GLU A 442 5.45 -9.54 -23.41
CA GLU A 442 5.53 -8.60 -22.29
C GLU A 442 6.57 -7.52 -22.59
N THR A 443 6.21 -6.27 -22.36
CA THR A 443 7.10 -5.13 -22.60
C THR A 443 7.24 -4.31 -21.33
N PHE A 444 8.49 -4.09 -20.92
CA PHE A 444 8.84 -3.21 -19.81
C PHE A 444 9.45 -1.93 -20.36
N PHE A 445 9.18 -0.84 -19.68
CA PHE A 445 9.78 0.44 -19.98
C PHE A 445 10.55 0.95 -18.76
N VAL A 446 11.73 1.52 -19.02
CA VAL A 446 12.52 2.21 -17.99
C VAL A 446 12.76 3.63 -18.49
N VAL A 447 12.42 4.61 -17.66
CA VAL A 447 12.83 6.00 -17.87
C VAL A 447 14.10 6.23 -17.07
N ALA A 448 15.18 6.50 -17.77
CA ALA A 448 16.49 6.78 -17.19
C ALA A 448 16.78 8.28 -17.27
N SER A 449 17.19 8.87 -16.14
CA SER A 449 17.60 10.29 -16.08
C SER A 449 19.05 10.46 -16.52
N THR A 450 19.31 10.08 -17.77
CA THR A 450 20.64 10.10 -18.38
C THR A 450 20.54 10.20 -19.91
N ASP A 451 21.65 10.52 -20.56
CA ASP A 451 21.77 10.52 -22.02
C ASP A 451 21.83 9.10 -22.60
N LEU A 452 21.79 9.01 -23.93
CA LEU A 452 21.76 7.74 -24.64
C LEU A 452 23.07 6.94 -24.50
N GLU A 453 24.22 7.62 -24.37
CA GLU A 453 25.54 6.99 -24.23
C GLU A 453 25.66 6.27 -22.86
N GLN A 454 25.35 6.97 -21.78
CA GLN A 454 25.32 6.41 -20.43
C GLN A 454 24.22 5.35 -20.28
N CYS A 455 23.09 5.52 -20.99
CA CYS A 455 22.03 4.53 -21.04
C CYS A 455 22.50 3.20 -21.65
N GLY A 456 23.47 3.20 -22.56
CA GLY A 456 24.11 2.01 -23.14
C GLY A 456 24.72 1.09 -22.07
N VAL A 457 25.32 1.65 -21.02
CA VAL A 457 25.86 0.87 -19.88
C VAL A 457 24.75 0.17 -19.12
N MET A 458 23.63 0.86 -18.90
CA MET A 458 22.47 0.27 -18.23
C MET A 458 21.85 -0.85 -19.06
N THR A 459 21.65 -0.65 -20.36
CA THR A 459 21.08 -1.68 -21.24
C THR A 459 21.94 -2.92 -21.32
N THR A 460 23.27 -2.76 -21.34
CA THR A 460 24.22 -3.88 -21.28
C THR A 460 24.09 -4.65 -19.97
N ARG A 461 24.07 -3.95 -18.84
CA ARG A 461 23.87 -4.56 -17.52
C ARG A 461 22.53 -5.31 -17.41
N ILE A 462 21.44 -4.70 -17.91
CA ILE A 462 20.12 -5.35 -17.95
C ILE A 462 20.19 -6.63 -18.75
N ARG A 463 20.78 -6.61 -19.94
CA ARG A 463 20.94 -7.77 -20.82
C ARG A 463 21.71 -8.89 -20.13
N GLU A 464 22.87 -8.59 -19.58
CA GLU A 464 23.71 -9.57 -18.89
C GLU A 464 23.02 -10.21 -17.68
N GLN A 465 22.24 -9.46 -16.93
CA GLN A 465 21.53 -10.00 -15.76
C GLN A 465 20.31 -10.84 -16.17
N LEU A 466 19.56 -10.41 -17.16
CA LEU A 466 18.41 -11.17 -17.68
C LEU A 466 18.88 -12.48 -18.35
N GLU A 467 20.00 -12.47 -19.08
CA GLU A 467 20.55 -13.66 -19.73
C GLU A 467 21.10 -14.72 -18.75
N LYS A 468 21.30 -14.36 -17.48
CA LYS A 468 21.66 -15.31 -16.41
C LYS A 468 20.46 -16.12 -15.91
N LEU A 469 19.22 -15.72 -16.20
CA LEU A 469 18.05 -16.50 -15.84
C LEU A 469 18.03 -17.80 -16.66
N PRO A 470 18.06 -18.99 -16.00
CA PRO A 470 18.21 -20.27 -16.68
C PRO A 470 17.12 -20.54 -17.72
N ASP A 471 15.92 -20.10 -17.43
CA ASP A 471 14.73 -20.37 -18.24
C ASP A 471 14.46 -19.35 -19.33
N LEU A 472 15.11 -18.19 -19.30
CA LEU A 472 14.76 -17.08 -20.19
C LEU A 472 15.05 -17.46 -21.65
N LYS A 473 16.26 -17.98 -21.94
CA LYS A 473 16.69 -18.36 -23.31
C LYS A 473 15.87 -19.49 -23.92
N THR A 474 15.29 -20.34 -23.09
CA THR A 474 14.49 -21.49 -23.53
C THR A 474 13.02 -21.17 -23.71
N LYS A 475 12.53 -20.09 -23.05
CA LYS A 475 11.11 -19.74 -23.02
C LYS A 475 10.75 -18.51 -23.85
N CYS A 476 11.69 -17.57 -24.06
CA CYS A 476 11.42 -16.34 -24.79
C CYS A 476 12.64 -15.77 -25.52
N THR A 477 12.37 -14.85 -26.44
CA THR A 477 13.38 -13.95 -27.03
C THR A 477 13.39 -12.63 -26.27
N LEU A 478 14.60 -12.07 -26.08
CA LEU A 478 14.85 -10.79 -25.41
C LEU A 478 15.28 -9.73 -26.43
N ALA A 479 14.56 -8.62 -26.50
CA ALA A 479 14.97 -7.43 -27.23
C ALA A 479 15.07 -6.23 -26.28
N ILE A 480 16.17 -5.48 -26.36
CA ILE A 480 16.38 -4.25 -25.58
C ILE A 480 16.73 -3.14 -26.54
N MET A 481 15.97 -2.05 -26.45
CA MET A 481 16.15 -0.84 -27.26
C MET A 481 16.14 0.37 -26.34
N ALA A 482 16.96 1.38 -26.67
CA ALA A 482 16.97 2.65 -25.98
C ALA A 482 16.77 3.80 -26.98
N ALA A 483 16.05 4.81 -26.59
CA ALA A 483 15.85 6.04 -27.35
C ALA A 483 15.89 7.25 -26.42
N GLN A 484 16.48 8.34 -26.88
CA GLN A 484 16.50 9.58 -26.14
C GLN A 484 15.13 10.23 -26.19
N ILE A 485 14.66 10.77 -25.04
CA ILE A 485 13.45 11.56 -24.96
C ILE A 485 13.86 13.00 -25.32
N GLU A 486 13.41 13.47 -26.49
CA GLU A 486 13.66 14.84 -26.93
C GLU A 486 12.89 15.80 -26.03
N ARG A 487 13.61 16.71 -25.40
CA ARG A 487 13.02 17.67 -24.48
C ARG A 487 12.75 18.98 -25.21
N THR A 488 11.51 19.46 -25.15
CA THR A 488 11.19 20.84 -25.56
C THR A 488 11.85 21.79 -24.56
N PRO A 489 12.62 22.80 -25.01
CA PRO A 489 13.19 23.79 -24.09
C PRO A 489 12.08 24.46 -23.28
N PRO A 490 12.24 24.60 -21.94
CA PRO A 490 11.21 25.21 -21.11
C PRO A 490 10.98 26.67 -21.51
N GLY A 491 9.73 27.08 -21.52
CA GLY A 491 9.36 28.46 -21.66
C GLY A 491 9.84 29.29 -20.45
N PRO A 492 10.02 30.64 -20.59
CA PRO A 492 10.56 31.50 -19.55
C PRO A 492 9.74 31.52 -18.24
N ASP A 493 8.45 31.17 -18.31
CA ASP A 493 7.52 31.16 -17.16
C ASP A 493 6.97 29.75 -16.82
N GLU A 494 7.58 28.69 -17.35
CA GLU A 494 7.06 27.33 -17.20
C GLU A 494 7.43 26.75 -15.83
N SER A 495 6.42 26.38 -15.03
CA SER A 495 6.62 25.76 -13.72
C SER A 495 7.25 24.37 -13.84
N LEU A 496 7.93 23.90 -12.77
CA LEU A 496 8.51 22.56 -12.72
C LEU A 496 7.44 21.47 -13.00
N GLU A 497 6.24 21.64 -12.46
CA GLU A 497 5.12 20.72 -12.68
C GLU A 497 4.71 20.63 -14.16
N GLN A 498 4.67 21.78 -14.86
CA GLN A 498 4.39 21.82 -16.29
C GLN A 498 5.49 21.13 -17.11
N GLN A 499 6.76 21.33 -16.76
CA GLN A 499 7.89 20.67 -17.41
C GLN A 499 7.84 19.14 -17.22
N VAL A 500 7.53 18.66 -16.01
CA VAL A 500 7.37 17.22 -15.73
C VAL A 500 6.18 16.64 -16.50
N ARG A 501 5.09 17.39 -16.60
CA ARG A 501 3.91 16.98 -17.37
C ARG A 501 4.22 16.87 -18.87
N ALA A 502 4.92 17.85 -19.45
CA ALA A 502 5.37 17.80 -20.84
C ALA A 502 6.30 16.59 -21.11
N LEU A 503 7.22 16.30 -20.20
CA LEU A 503 8.07 15.11 -20.26
C LEU A 503 7.25 13.80 -20.21
N ALA A 504 6.25 13.74 -19.35
CA ALA A 504 5.36 12.59 -19.25
C ALA A 504 4.54 12.38 -20.52
N ASP A 505 4.04 13.45 -21.13
CA ASP A 505 3.28 13.38 -22.38
C ASP A 505 4.17 12.90 -23.54
N GLN A 506 5.40 13.42 -23.66
CA GLN A 506 6.39 12.96 -24.63
C GLN A 506 6.76 11.48 -24.43
N THR A 507 7.00 11.09 -23.18
CA THR A 507 7.30 9.69 -22.83
C THR A 507 6.14 8.78 -23.20
N THR A 508 4.90 9.18 -22.92
CA THR A 508 3.70 8.44 -23.26
C THR A 508 3.57 8.29 -24.78
N ALA A 509 3.78 9.35 -25.55
CA ALA A 509 3.76 9.31 -27.01
C ALA A 509 4.79 8.32 -27.58
N MET A 510 6.02 8.31 -27.03
CA MET A 510 7.07 7.37 -27.43
C MET A 510 6.71 5.92 -27.09
N ILE A 511 6.12 5.67 -25.92
CA ILE A 511 5.65 4.35 -25.51
C ILE A 511 4.57 3.85 -26.49
N MET A 512 3.54 4.66 -26.76
CA MET A 512 2.45 4.31 -27.67
C MET A 512 2.96 4.04 -29.09
N ALA A 513 3.79 4.92 -29.66
CA ALA A 513 4.40 4.71 -30.96
C ALA A 513 5.26 3.43 -31.01
N SER A 514 5.91 3.07 -29.92
CA SER A 514 6.71 1.83 -29.84
C SER A 514 5.83 0.57 -29.75
N MET A 515 4.62 0.68 -29.19
CA MET A 515 3.66 -0.44 -29.11
C MET A 515 2.89 -0.64 -30.42
N GLU A 516 2.50 0.42 -31.11
CA GLU A 516 1.81 0.36 -32.41
C GLU A 516 2.65 -0.29 -33.52
N ARG A 517 3.96 -0.12 -33.53
CA ARG A 517 4.87 -0.76 -34.48
C ARG A 517 4.85 -2.30 -34.46
N LYS A 518 4.25 -2.92 -33.46
CA LYS A 518 4.04 -4.38 -33.38
C LYS A 518 2.99 -4.90 -34.37
N HIS A 519 2.08 -4.08 -34.84
CA HIS A 519 0.99 -4.50 -35.73
C HIS A 519 1.33 -4.36 -37.22
N VAL A 520 2.49 -3.80 -37.59
CA VAL A 520 2.90 -3.60 -38.99
C VAL A 520 4.20 -4.35 -39.26
N ASN A 521 4.06 -5.57 -39.82
CA ASN A 521 5.01 -6.37 -40.57
C ASN A 521 6.40 -6.74 -40.00
N PRO A 522 6.74 -8.05 -39.87
CA PRO A 522 8.08 -8.52 -39.52
C PRO A 522 9.08 -8.57 -40.72
N GLY A 523 8.94 -7.68 -41.72
CA GLY A 523 9.63 -7.83 -42.98
C GLY A 523 10.45 -6.67 -43.55
N LYS A 524 10.63 -5.55 -42.82
CA LYS A 524 11.54 -4.49 -43.32
C LYS A 524 12.36 -3.89 -42.17
N ASN A 525 13.61 -4.28 -42.13
CA ASN A 525 14.69 -3.74 -41.32
C ASN A 525 15.00 -2.29 -41.73
N PRO A 526 14.94 -1.29 -40.85
CA PRO A 526 15.69 -0.06 -41.03
C PRO A 526 17.02 -0.20 -40.28
N GLN A 527 18.07 0.19 -40.95
CA GLN A 527 19.47 0.15 -40.61
C GLN A 527 19.76 0.45 -39.11
N LEU A 528 20.28 -0.55 -38.43
CA LEU A 528 20.95 -0.43 -37.15
C LEU A 528 22.30 0.26 -37.37
N VAL A 529 22.50 1.39 -36.71
CA VAL A 529 23.83 1.91 -36.44
C VAL A 529 24.42 1.09 -35.30
N ASN A 530 25.57 0.47 -35.57
CA ASN A 530 26.39 -0.36 -34.68
C ASN A 530 26.83 0.36 -33.40
#